data_b62f7848f3fbc8d688ce06c7ee9b675a
#
_entry.id   b62f7848f3fbc8d688ce06c7ee9b675a
#
_cell.length_a   1.000
_cell.length_b   1.000
_cell.length_c   1.000
_cell.angle_alpha   90.00
_cell.angle_beta   90.00
_cell.angle_gamma   90.00
#
_symmetry.space_group_name_H-M   'P 1'
#
loop_
_entity.id
_entity.type
_entity.pdbx_description
1 polymer ?
#
loop_
_entity_poly.entity_id
_entity_poly.type
_entity_poly.pdbx_seq_one_letter_code
_entity_poly.pdbx_strand_id
1 'polypeptide(L)'
;MQIKSIIMKNLFTLISIVLLFATGSAQTVTLTFTGRDANNQTVALDSVVINNLTKGWQETLTTPDDTVLTLQNGTGIDETVATGGFGLSQNNPNPFNGITAVNLTVTEPGMVTFEIADVNGRIVKTNRLRSEIGTHQFRVTLSTSGTYVMTARQNGKASSVKMVCNGTGNGNRIEYAGAVWANDDSSLPKSRTRSETDNPFDLGDEMEYVGFTTINGETVESGHVTQAQNGSETIILTFAVSQGNTDGMPCPGTPTLTDIDGNVYNTVMIGTQCWMKENLRTIANIPSGDTHTLDDNHTSAVDYAGPWRYTPNNDPANVAAYGYLYNWNAVMNGAEPSTANPSGVQGICPYGWHVPSGNEWIQLADYVGNQNEYSCNGIVPSIFIAKALADSVGWDSSTNFCAVGNDLSSNNATGFSARPAGVFGNDAVNSAVTFNNFGQIFGLWTSSEFNSVFANWVIIKNTNSTVTDWNWGTLTKKIGMSVRCVRD
;
A
#
# COMPACT_ATOMS: atom_id res chain seq x y z
N MET A 1 -97.07 -4.05 -9.48
CA MET A 1 -96.10 -4.74 -10.35
C MET A 1 -94.84 -3.87 -10.30
N GLN A 2 -93.74 -4.43 -9.93
CA GLN A 2 -92.58 -3.85 -9.27
C GLN A 2 -91.87 -2.77 -10.11
N ILE A 3 -91.55 -1.66 -9.48
CA ILE A 3 -90.62 -0.62 -9.96
C ILE A 3 -89.37 -0.78 -9.11
N LYS A 4 -88.28 -1.20 -9.72
CA LYS A 4 -86.97 -1.23 -9.09
C LYS A 4 -86.30 0.15 -9.15
N SER A 5 -86.06 0.71 -8.00
CA SER A 5 -85.23 1.91 -7.76
C SER A 5 -83.81 1.60 -8.07
N ILE A 6 -83.19 2.36 -8.94
CA ILE A 6 -81.73 2.32 -9.15
C ILE A 6 -81.14 3.48 -8.38
N ILE A 7 -80.42 3.13 -7.29
CA ILE A 7 -79.60 4.06 -6.51
C ILE A 7 -78.26 4.19 -7.22
N MET A 8 -77.98 5.34 -7.76
CA MET A 8 -76.70 5.73 -8.31
C MET A 8 -75.78 6.05 -7.18
N LYS A 9 -74.88 5.12 -6.85
CA LYS A 9 -73.76 5.37 -5.94
C LYS A 9 -72.64 6.07 -6.68
N ASN A 10 -72.40 7.34 -6.33
CA ASN A 10 -71.22 8.07 -6.76
C ASN A 10 -69.96 7.42 -6.12
N LEU A 11 -69.19 6.73 -6.93
CA LEU A 11 -67.91 6.20 -6.57
C LEU A 11 -66.85 7.31 -6.73
N PHE A 12 -66.54 8.00 -5.64
CA PHE A 12 -65.36 8.87 -5.59
C PHE A 12 -64.12 7.96 -5.63
N THR A 13 -63.50 7.87 -6.77
CA THR A 13 -62.18 7.26 -6.90
C THR A 13 -61.14 8.25 -6.41
N LEU A 14 -60.67 8.05 -5.18
CA LEU A 14 -59.53 8.78 -4.60
C LEU A 14 -58.28 8.26 -5.34
N ILE A 15 -57.81 8.99 -6.32
CA ILE A 15 -56.50 8.77 -6.93
C ILE A 15 -55.46 9.29 -5.92
N SER A 16 -54.94 8.36 -5.10
CA SER A 16 -53.72 8.66 -4.31
C SER A 16 -52.56 8.77 -5.29
N ILE A 17 -52.21 10.00 -5.63
CA ILE A 17 -50.92 10.31 -6.26
C ILE A 17 -49.87 10.04 -5.18
N VAL A 18 -49.25 8.85 -5.20
CA VAL A 18 -48.00 8.58 -4.49
C VAL A 18 -46.93 9.40 -5.22
N LEU A 19 -46.64 10.60 -4.75
CA LEU A 19 -45.42 11.28 -5.09
C LEU A 19 -44.26 10.42 -4.51
N LEU A 20 -43.69 9.58 -5.33
CA LEU A 20 -42.34 9.07 -5.07
C LEU A 20 -41.39 10.28 -5.14
N PHE A 21 -41.10 10.86 -3.99
CA PHE A 21 -39.90 11.66 -3.86
C PHE A 21 -38.71 10.72 -4.06
N ALA A 22 -38.24 10.59 -5.28
CA ALA A 22 -36.91 10.10 -5.52
C ALA A 22 -35.97 11.11 -4.84
N THR A 23 -35.52 10.81 -3.65
CA THR A 23 -34.39 11.50 -3.04
C THR A 23 -33.19 11.14 -3.90
N GLY A 24 -32.91 11.95 -4.91
CA GLY A 24 -31.68 11.87 -5.67
C GLY A 24 -30.52 12.11 -4.72
N SER A 25 -29.92 11.05 -4.22
CA SER A 25 -28.58 11.15 -3.66
C SER A 25 -27.64 11.34 -4.85
N ALA A 26 -26.81 12.39 -4.81
CA ALA A 26 -25.75 12.54 -5.80
C ALA A 26 -24.93 11.22 -5.80
N GLN A 27 -24.97 10.49 -6.90
CA GLN A 27 -24.22 9.25 -7.03
C GLN A 27 -22.82 9.61 -7.48
N THR A 28 -21.85 9.32 -6.63
CA THR A 28 -20.44 9.48 -6.95
C THR A 28 -19.94 8.29 -7.72
N VAL A 29 -19.30 8.54 -8.86
CA VAL A 29 -18.64 7.52 -9.69
C VAL A 29 -17.14 7.69 -9.53
N THR A 30 -16.47 6.64 -9.08
CA THR A 30 -15.02 6.60 -8.93
C THR A 30 -14.42 5.71 -10.02
N LEU A 31 -13.55 6.27 -10.83
CA LEU A 31 -12.83 5.59 -11.89
C LEU A 31 -11.38 5.44 -11.48
N THR A 32 -10.87 4.21 -11.53
CA THR A 32 -9.45 3.90 -11.28
C THR A 32 -8.82 3.46 -12.59
N PHE A 33 -7.64 3.98 -12.93
CA PHE A 33 -6.98 3.68 -14.19
C PHE A 33 -5.77 2.77 -13.97
N THR A 34 -5.63 1.76 -14.83
CA THR A 34 -4.51 0.80 -14.82
C THR A 34 -4.03 0.55 -16.23
N GLY A 35 -2.73 0.69 -16.48
CA GLY A 35 -2.09 0.32 -17.73
C GLY A 35 -1.76 -1.16 -17.80
N ARG A 36 -1.96 -1.78 -18.98
CA ARG A 36 -1.53 -3.16 -19.29
C ARG A 36 -0.87 -3.18 -20.66
N ASP A 37 0.16 -4.03 -20.83
CA ASP A 37 0.73 -4.30 -22.15
C ASP A 37 0.02 -5.46 -22.87
N ALA A 38 0.48 -5.80 -24.08
CA ALA A 38 -0.06 -6.90 -24.86
C ALA A 38 0.06 -8.28 -24.19
N ASN A 39 0.95 -8.44 -23.22
CA ASN A 39 1.16 -9.65 -22.43
C ASN A 39 0.43 -9.62 -21.07
N ASN A 40 -0.48 -8.64 -20.89
CA ASN A 40 -1.22 -8.37 -19.64
C ASN A 40 -0.33 -8.00 -18.46
N GLN A 41 0.92 -7.55 -18.70
CA GLN A 41 1.82 -7.02 -17.68
C GLN A 41 1.41 -5.59 -17.32
N THR A 42 1.60 -5.19 -16.06
CA THR A 42 1.29 -3.84 -15.61
C THR A 42 2.22 -2.82 -16.25
N VAL A 43 1.65 -1.77 -16.82
CA VAL A 43 2.35 -0.64 -17.43
C VAL A 43 2.08 0.60 -16.56
N ALA A 44 3.13 1.28 -16.11
CA ALA A 44 2.96 2.56 -15.43
C ALA A 44 2.38 3.59 -16.40
N LEU A 45 1.40 4.36 -15.92
CA LEU A 45 0.82 5.44 -16.70
C LEU A 45 1.57 6.75 -16.39
N ASP A 46 1.88 7.54 -17.40
CA ASP A 46 2.40 8.91 -17.23
C ASP A 46 1.23 9.90 -17.16
N SER A 47 0.16 9.61 -17.93
CA SER A 47 -1.08 10.39 -17.90
C SER A 47 -2.25 9.59 -18.44
N VAL A 48 -3.48 10.05 -18.10
CA VAL A 48 -4.72 9.56 -18.66
C VAL A 48 -5.53 10.73 -19.16
N VAL A 49 -5.93 10.70 -20.43
CA VAL A 49 -6.87 11.64 -21.01
C VAL A 49 -8.27 11.04 -20.94
N ILE A 50 -9.20 11.79 -20.41
CA ILE A 50 -10.61 11.41 -20.26
C ILE A 50 -11.45 12.40 -21.06
N ASN A 51 -12.22 11.89 -22.01
CA ASN A 51 -13.14 12.64 -22.83
C ASN A 51 -14.58 12.25 -22.48
N ASN A 52 -15.42 13.19 -22.11
CA ASN A 52 -16.86 12.98 -22.10
C ASN A 52 -17.41 13.35 -23.49
N LEU A 53 -17.71 12.33 -24.28
CA LEU A 53 -18.18 12.51 -25.65
C LEU A 53 -19.62 13.05 -25.71
N THR A 54 -20.43 12.78 -24.68
CA THR A 54 -21.80 13.27 -24.57
C THR A 54 -21.85 14.76 -24.22
N LYS A 55 -20.99 15.23 -23.32
CA LYS A 55 -20.98 16.61 -22.82
C LYS A 55 -19.90 17.49 -23.46
N GLY A 56 -18.97 16.90 -24.19
CA GLY A 56 -17.94 17.60 -24.97
C GLY A 56 -16.82 18.24 -24.13
N TRP A 57 -16.46 17.66 -22.97
CA TRP A 57 -15.33 18.10 -22.17
C TRP A 57 -14.20 17.07 -22.12
N GLN A 58 -13.00 17.55 -21.83
CA GLN A 58 -11.80 16.75 -21.69
C GLN A 58 -11.09 17.06 -20.36
N GLU A 59 -10.53 16.02 -19.75
CA GLU A 59 -9.68 16.08 -18.56
C GLU A 59 -8.40 15.27 -18.77
N THR A 60 -7.32 15.68 -18.12
CA THR A 60 -6.06 14.92 -18.11
C THR A 60 -5.62 14.72 -16.67
N LEU A 61 -5.44 13.47 -16.28
CA LEU A 61 -4.80 13.07 -15.03
C LEU A 61 -3.30 12.86 -15.30
N THR A 62 -2.46 13.39 -14.43
CA THR A 62 -1.00 13.21 -14.54
C THR A 62 -0.55 12.28 -13.41
N THR A 63 0.01 11.15 -13.76
CA THR A 63 0.48 10.15 -12.80
C THR A 63 1.95 10.43 -12.42
N PRO A 64 2.45 9.88 -11.31
CA PRO A 64 1.83 8.91 -10.41
C PRO A 64 0.77 9.49 -9.47
N ASP A 65 0.61 10.82 -9.43
CA ASP A 65 -0.18 11.49 -8.40
C ASP A 65 -1.69 11.34 -8.57
N ASP A 66 -2.16 11.15 -9.82
CA ASP A 66 -3.58 11.07 -10.15
C ASP A 66 -3.91 9.82 -10.98
N THR A 67 -4.22 8.70 -10.33
CA THR A 67 -4.73 7.48 -11.00
C THR A 67 -6.23 7.27 -10.77
N VAL A 68 -6.89 8.18 -10.04
CA VAL A 68 -8.28 8.06 -9.65
C VAL A 68 -9.03 9.35 -9.98
N LEU A 69 -10.12 9.24 -10.76
CA LEU A 69 -11.06 10.33 -11.04
C LEU A 69 -12.37 10.07 -10.31
N THR A 70 -12.88 11.07 -9.62
CA THR A 70 -14.21 11.02 -9.00
C THR A 70 -15.14 11.99 -9.70
N LEU A 71 -16.22 11.46 -10.30
CA LEU A 71 -17.27 12.20 -10.98
C LEU A 71 -18.53 12.25 -10.11
N GLN A 72 -19.20 13.38 -10.09
CA GLN A 72 -20.49 13.54 -9.40
C GLN A 72 -21.62 13.64 -10.43
N ASN A 73 -22.61 12.76 -10.28
CA ASN A 73 -23.84 12.85 -11.08
C ASN A 73 -24.69 14.03 -10.62
N GLY A 74 -25.02 14.90 -11.53
CA GLY A 74 -25.62 16.20 -11.26
C GLY A 74 -27.06 16.16 -10.78
N THR A 75 -27.29 15.92 -9.49
CA THR A 75 -28.53 16.34 -8.82
C THR A 75 -28.24 16.70 -7.37
N GLY A 76 -27.97 17.97 -7.09
CA GLY A 76 -28.29 18.50 -5.79
C GLY A 76 -27.21 19.15 -4.97
N ILE A 77 -27.44 20.39 -4.67
CA ILE A 77 -26.93 21.23 -3.56
C ILE A 77 -25.44 21.09 -3.25
N ASP A 78 -24.68 22.06 -3.74
CA ASP A 78 -23.28 22.30 -3.37
C ASP A 78 -23.08 22.37 -1.85
N GLU A 79 -22.41 21.38 -1.26
CA GLU A 79 -21.69 21.59 -0.02
C GLU A 79 -20.34 22.24 -0.39
N THR A 80 -20.29 23.56 -0.26
CA THR A 80 -19.05 24.32 -0.37
C THR A 80 -18.04 23.81 0.65
N VAL A 81 -17.03 23.06 0.20
CA VAL A 81 -15.83 22.83 1.00
C VAL A 81 -15.10 24.15 1.11
N ALA A 82 -15.23 24.78 2.27
CA ALA A 82 -14.52 26.02 2.59
C ALA A 82 -13.02 25.76 2.59
N THR A 83 -12.34 26.18 1.53
CA THR A 83 -10.89 26.25 1.48
C THR A 83 -10.39 27.17 2.58
N GLY A 84 -9.75 26.61 3.62
CA GLY A 84 -9.02 27.35 4.65
C GLY A 84 -9.66 27.43 6.05
N GLY A 85 -10.74 26.70 6.36
CA GLY A 85 -11.38 26.70 7.67
C GLY A 85 -11.16 25.40 8.48
N PHE A 86 -11.53 25.44 9.79
CA PHE A 86 -11.63 24.23 10.60
C PHE A 86 -12.69 23.30 10.00
N GLY A 87 -12.34 22.05 9.65
CA GLY A 87 -13.27 21.14 9.02
C GLY A 87 -12.79 19.72 8.86
N LEU A 88 -13.76 18.77 8.88
CA LEU A 88 -13.57 17.38 8.50
C LEU A 88 -13.71 17.23 6.99
N SER A 89 -12.83 16.46 6.37
CA SER A 89 -13.03 15.96 5.01
C SER A 89 -14.03 14.80 5.02
N GLN A 90 -14.64 14.51 3.88
CA GLN A 90 -15.40 13.29 3.71
C GLN A 90 -14.46 12.09 3.97
N ASN A 91 -14.96 11.07 4.67
CA ASN A 91 -14.17 9.86 4.92
C ASN A 91 -13.96 9.06 3.63
N ASN A 92 -12.80 8.48 3.50
CA ASN A 92 -12.45 7.64 2.36
C ASN A 92 -11.86 6.29 2.84
N PRO A 93 -12.41 5.16 2.33
CA PRO A 93 -13.59 5.03 1.47
C PRO A 93 -14.92 5.40 2.17
N ASN A 94 -15.95 5.75 1.40
CA ASN A 94 -17.33 5.90 1.84
C ASN A 94 -18.30 5.51 0.70
N PRO A 95 -19.05 4.40 0.76
CA PRO A 95 -19.16 3.45 1.89
C PRO A 95 -17.87 2.68 2.19
N PHE A 96 -17.74 2.17 3.44
CA PHE A 96 -16.56 1.45 3.89
C PHE A 96 -16.91 0.14 4.60
N ASN A 97 -15.93 -0.76 4.65
CA ASN A 97 -16.07 -2.06 5.29
C ASN A 97 -15.35 -2.09 6.64
N GLY A 98 -16.00 -1.55 7.67
CA GLY A 98 -15.53 -1.54 9.06
C GLY A 98 -14.46 -0.50 9.38
N ILE A 99 -13.60 -0.09 8.44
CA ILE A 99 -12.49 0.86 8.65
C ILE A 99 -12.49 1.91 7.53
N THR A 100 -12.26 3.17 7.90
CA THR A 100 -12.11 4.29 6.96
C THR A 100 -11.17 5.36 7.52
N ALA A 101 -10.67 6.25 6.67
CA ALA A 101 -9.88 7.41 7.05
C ALA A 101 -10.68 8.72 6.90
N VAL A 102 -10.39 9.69 7.75
CA VAL A 102 -10.97 11.04 7.74
C VAL A 102 -9.85 12.04 8.02
N ASN A 103 -9.82 13.15 7.30
CA ASN A 103 -8.88 14.25 7.61
C ASN A 103 -9.60 15.37 8.33
N LEU A 104 -8.92 15.99 9.30
CA LEU A 104 -9.37 17.20 9.98
C LEU A 104 -8.36 18.31 9.73
N THR A 105 -8.83 19.43 9.18
CA THR A 105 -8.05 20.67 9.11
C THR A 105 -8.27 21.48 10.38
N VAL A 106 -7.18 21.82 11.08
CA VAL A 106 -7.14 22.59 12.31
C VAL A 106 -6.50 23.95 12.02
N THR A 107 -7.19 25.02 12.34
CA THR A 107 -6.72 26.40 12.10
C THR A 107 -6.11 27.07 13.33
N GLU A 108 -6.33 26.50 14.51
CA GLU A 108 -5.84 26.99 15.79
C GLU A 108 -5.45 25.82 16.68
N PRO A 109 -4.30 25.84 17.39
CA PRO A 109 -3.92 24.72 18.25
C PRO A 109 -4.88 24.61 19.43
N GLY A 110 -5.26 23.39 19.81
CA GLY A 110 -6.16 23.19 20.94
C GLY A 110 -6.77 21.81 21.01
N MET A 111 -7.70 21.65 21.97
CA MET A 111 -8.43 20.41 22.15
C MET A 111 -9.56 20.29 21.13
N VAL A 112 -9.53 19.21 20.35
CA VAL A 112 -10.61 18.81 19.46
C VAL A 112 -11.38 17.67 20.10
N THR A 113 -12.70 17.77 20.08
CA THR A 113 -13.61 16.70 20.52
C THR A 113 -14.27 16.11 19.28
N PHE A 114 -14.13 14.79 19.13
CA PHE A 114 -14.79 14.00 18.09
C PHE A 114 -15.94 13.21 18.69
N GLU A 115 -17.04 13.17 17.97
CA GLU A 115 -18.23 12.39 18.31
C GLU A 115 -18.69 11.63 17.07
N ILE A 116 -18.98 10.34 17.18
CA ILE A 116 -19.67 9.57 16.15
C ILE A 116 -21.02 9.16 16.70
N ALA A 117 -22.08 9.53 15.99
CA ALA A 117 -23.45 9.18 16.34
C ALA A 117 -24.10 8.33 15.24
N ASP A 118 -24.99 7.41 15.62
CA ASP A 118 -25.85 6.67 14.71
C ASP A 118 -27.02 7.54 14.21
N VAL A 119 -27.85 7.01 13.31
CA VAL A 119 -29.01 7.71 12.74
C VAL A 119 -30.08 8.11 13.76
N ASN A 120 -30.06 7.52 14.95
CA ASN A 120 -30.97 7.86 16.05
C ASN A 120 -30.36 8.92 16.99
N GLY A 121 -29.18 9.46 16.65
CA GLY A 121 -28.47 10.44 17.47
C GLY A 121 -27.75 9.85 18.68
N ARG A 122 -27.67 8.52 18.81
CA ARG A 122 -26.95 7.87 19.90
C ARG A 122 -25.45 7.91 19.61
N ILE A 123 -24.67 8.50 20.52
CA ILE A 123 -23.22 8.55 20.43
C ILE A 123 -22.65 7.13 20.62
N VAL A 124 -21.96 6.63 19.61
CA VAL A 124 -21.30 5.30 19.60
C VAL A 124 -19.81 5.38 19.91
N LYS A 125 -19.21 6.55 19.73
CA LYS A 125 -17.80 6.82 20.09
C LYS A 125 -17.56 8.30 20.29
N THR A 126 -16.77 8.63 21.33
CA THR A 126 -16.20 9.96 21.56
C THR A 126 -14.69 9.82 21.73
N ASN A 127 -13.94 10.80 21.22
CA ASN A 127 -12.50 10.96 21.44
C ASN A 127 -12.17 12.44 21.65
N ARG A 128 -11.14 12.73 22.43
CA ARG A 128 -10.61 14.08 22.63
C ARG A 128 -9.11 14.05 22.45
N LEU A 129 -8.61 14.91 21.59
CA LEU A 129 -7.20 14.97 21.25
C LEU A 129 -6.76 16.43 21.12
N ARG A 130 -5.57 16.75 21.62
CA ARG A 130 -4.92 18.01 21.32
C ARG A 130 -4.35 17.95 19.90
N SER A 131 -4.73 18.90 19.05
CA SER A 131 -4.23 19.01 17.68
C SER A 131 -3.56 20.35 17.50
N GLU A 132 -2.46 20.36 16.79
CA GLU A 132 -1.75 21.55 16.33
C GLU A 132 -2.37 22.07 15.03
N ILE A 133 -1.92 23.23 14.55
CA ILE A 133 -2.37 23.79 13.25
C ILE A 133 -1.92 22.85 12.12
N GLY A 134 -2.80 22.58 11.18
CA GLY A 134 -2.51 21.72 10.02
C GLY A 134 -3.63 20.72 9.75
N THR A 135 -3.40 19.84 8.81
CA THR A 135 -4.31 18.73 8.49
C THR A 135 -3.84 17.47 9.18
N HIS A 136 -4.75 16.81 9.87
CA HIS A 136 -4.50 15.59 10.65
C HIS A 136 -5.38 14.46 10.16
N GLN A 137 -4.80 13.30 9.93
CA GLN A 137 -5.54 12.10 9.54
C GLN A 137 -5.94 11.26 10.74
N PHE A 138 -7.17 10.74 10.70
CA PHE A 138 -7.73 9.84 11.70
C PHE A 138 -8.25 8.58 11.04
N ARG A 139 -7.94 7.44 11.63
CA ARG A 139 -8.56 6.15 11.28
C ARG A 139 -9.80 5.96 12.13
N VAL A 140 -10.92 5.66 11.48
CA VAL A 140 -12.19 5.38 12.13
C VAL A 140 -12.55 3.91 11.91
N THR A 141 -12.81 3.18 13.01
CA THR A 141 -13.29 1.80 12.98
C THR A 141 -14.69 1.75 13.58
N LEU A 142 -15.62 1.07 12.92
CA LEU A 142 -16.99 0.86 13.41
C LEU A 142 -17.33 -0.64 13.45
N SER A 143 -17.94 -1.08 14.57
CA SER A 143 -18.23 -2.48 14.83
C SER A 143 -19.54 -2.99 14.21
N THR A 144 -20.36 -2.10 13.65
CA THR A 144 -21.65 -2.46 13.05
C THR A 144 -21.87 -1.71 11.75
N SER A 145 -22.52 -2.36 10.79
CA SER A 145 -22.99 -1.70 9.59
C SER A 145 -24.07 -0.67 9.89
N GLY A 146 -24.11 0.42 9.15
CA GLY A 146 -25.11 1.50 9.34
C GLY A 146 -24.63 2.83 8.81
N THR A 147 -25.49 3.82 8.93
CA THR A 147 -25.16 5.23 8.64
C THR A 147 -24.82 5.93 9.94
N TYR A 148 -23.75 6.71 9.92
CA TYR A 148 -23.23 7.46 11.06
C TYR A 148 -22.92 8.90 10.66
N VAL A 149 -22.87 9.78 11.67
CA VAL A 149 -22.36 11.15 11.53
C VAL A 149 -21.17 11.31 12.46
N MET A 150 -20.01 11.66 11.92
CA MET A 150 -18.86 12.07 12.70
C MET A 150 -18.81 13.58 12.76
N THR A 151 -18.68 14.13 13.97
CA THR A 151 -18.58 15.56 14.23
C THR A 151 -17.28 15.86 14.96
N ALA A 152 -16.51 16.82 14.48
CA ALA A 152 -15.39 17.44 15.19
C ALA A 152 -15.76 18.82 15.72
N ARG A 153 -15.36 19.14 16.95
CA ARG A 153 -15.63 20.44 17.61
C ARG A 153 -14.38 21.02 18.23
N GLN A 154 -14.13 22.29 18.01
CA GLN A 154 -13.03 23.05 18.61
C GLN A 154 -13.43 24.53 18.73
N ASN A 155 -13.25 25.14 19.90
CA ASN A 155 -13.41 26.57 20.12
C ASN A 155 -14.73 27.16 19.54
N GLY A 156 -15.85 26.45 19.71
CA GLY A 156 -17.15 26.86 19.17
C GLY A 156 -17.36 26.55 17.69
N LYS A 157 -16.34 26.12 16.95
CA LYS A 157 -16.45 25.64 15.57
C LYS A 157 -16.87 24.18 15.57
N ALA A 158 -17.63 23.74 14.59
CA ALA A 158 -18.02 22.35 14.40
C ALA A 158 -18.05 22.01 12.91
N SER A 159 -17.63 20.80 12.58
CA SER A 159 -17.73 20.22 11.24
C SER A 159 -18.19 18.79 11.34
N SER A 160 -19.01 18.33 10.40
CA SER A 160 -19.59 16.99 10.43
C SER A 160 -19.54 16.36 9.05
N VAL A 161 -19.32 15.03 9.03
CA VAL A 161 -19.37 14.22 7.81
C VAL A 161 -20.27 13.01 8.02
N LYS A 162 -20.99 12.61 6.96
CA LYS A 162 -21.82 11.41 6.92
C LYS A 162 -20.97 10.23 6.48
N MET A 163 -21.01 9.14 7.23
CA MET A 163 -20.27 7.91 6.97
C MET A 163 -21.23 6.74 6.78
N VAL A 164 -21.02 5.92 5.76
CA VAL A 164 -21.80 4.70 5.50
C VAL A 164 -20.90 3.48 5.67
N CYS A 165 -21.18 2.69 6.71
CA CYS A 165 -20.44 1.47 7.01
C CYS A 165 -21.22 0.25 6.53
N ASN A 166 -20.67 -0.55 5.62
CA ASN A 166 -21.29 -1.77 5.08
C ASN A 166 -20.79 -3.05 5.75
N GLY A 167 -19.74 -2.95 6.58
CA GLY A 167 -19.10 -4.08 7.24
C GLY A 167 -18.98 -3.90 8.75
N THR A 168 -18.20 -4.78 9.37
CA THR A 168 -17.96 -4.77 10.81
C THR A 168 -16.48 -4.74 11.11
N GLY A 169 -16.05 -3.72 11.85
CA GLY A 169 -14.69 -3.63 12.39
C GLY A 169 -14.59 -4.18 13.82
N ASN A 170 -13.40 -4.27 14.34
CA ASN A 170 -13.15 -4.71 15.71
C ASN A 170 -13.30 -3.55 16.72
N GLY A 171 -14.54 -3.27 17.12
CA GLY A 171 -14.92 -2.21 18.06
C GLY A 171 -15.06 -0.83 17.39
N ASN A 172 -15.55 0.17 18.16
CA ASN A 172 -15.68 1.57 17.69
C ASN A 172 -14.48 2.37 18.16
N ARG A 173 -13.66 2.89 17.22
CA ARG A 173 -12.41 3.61 17.50
C ARG A 173 -12.28 4.84 16.63
N ILE A 174 -11.59 5.84 17.16
CA ILE A 174 -11.05 7.00 16.43
C ILE A 174 -9.60 7.08 16.85
N GLU A 175 -8.69 6.80 15.95
CA GLU A 175 -7.25 6.72 16.19
C GLU A 175 -6.54 7.79 15.35
N TYR A 176 -5.58 8.48 15.96
CA TYR A 176 -4.75 9.44 15.24
C TYR A 176 -3.77 8.69 14.34
N ALA A 177 -3.79 8.97 13.05
CA ALA A 177 -2.96 8.30 12.05
C ALA A 177 -1.77 9.16 11.57
N GLY A 178 -1.68 10.43 12.00
CA GLY A 178 -0.55 11.32 11.68
C GLY A 178 -0.99 12.72 11.27
N ALA A 179 -0.02 13.65 11.20
CA ALA A 179 -0.22 14.96 10.59
C ALA A 179 0.00 14.81 9.08
N VAL A 180 -0.96 15.30 8.30
CA VAL A 180 -0.79 15.47 6.86
C VAL A 180 -0.20 16.86 6.69
N TRP A 181 1.12 16.96 6.57
CA TRP A 181 1.77 18.24 6.30
C TRP A 181 1.35 18.68 4.90
N ALA A 182 0.79 19.87 4.80
CA ALA A 182 0.65 20.56 3.54
C ALA A 182 2.05 21.06 3.12
N ASN A 183 2.95 20.12 2.90
CA ASN A 183 4.11 20.40 2.08
C ASN A 183 3.67 20.11 0.65
N ASP A 184 4.00 21.03 -0.20
CA ASP A 184 4.10 20.94 -1.65
C ASP A 184 4.95 19.70 -1.99
N ASP A 185 4.38 18.51 -1.77
CA ASP A 185 4.99 17.25 -2.14
C ASP A 185 3.94 16.21 -2.51
N SER A 186 4.00 15.94 -3.75
CA SER A 186 3.28 15.18 -4.72
C SER A 186 3.35 13.65 -4.51
N SER A 187 3.00 13.07 -3.37
CA SER A 187 3.12 11.62 -3.17
C SER A 187 1.90 10.88 -2.63
N LEU A 188 0.71 11.50 -2.70
CA LEU A 188 -0.54 10.79 -2.48
C LEU A 188 -1.35 10.82 -3.78
N PRO A 189 -1.99 9.72 -4.19
CA PRO A 189 -2.94 9.77 -5.30
C PRO A 189 -4.00 10.82 -4.96
N LYS A 190 -3.96 11.95 -5.67
CA LYS A 190 -4.90 13.04 -5.51
C LYS A 190 -6.21 12.60 -6.14
N SER A 191 -7.14 12.11 -5.32
CA SER A 191 -8.51 11.96 -5.77
C SER A 191 -9.05 13.36 -6.11
N ARG A 192 -9.21 13.66 -7.40
CA ARG A 192 -9.89 14.88 -7.84
C ARG A 192 -11.38 14.64 -7.81
N THR A 193 -12.06 15.32 -6.88
CA THR A 193 -13.52 15.43 -6.93
C THR A 193 -13.85 16.65 -7.77
N ARG A 194 -14.57 16.48 -8.87
CA ARG A 194 -15.04 17.59 -9.70
C ARG A 194 -16.45 17.99 -9.37
N SER A 195 -16.67 19.31 -9.31
CA SER A 195 -17.98 19.89 -9.17
C SER A 195 -18.69 19.97 -10.53
N GLU A 196 -20.00 20.01 -10.48
CA GLU A 196 -20.93 20.02 -11.62
C GLU A 196 -20.76 21.22 -12.58
N THR A 197 -20.09 22.28 -12.10
CA THR A 197 -19.92 23.52 -12.86
C THR A 197 -18.77 23.49 -13.86
N ASP A 198 -17.74 22.64 -13.62
CA ASP A 198 -16.55 22.62 -14.46
C ASP A 198 -16.59 21.48 -15.50
N ASN A 199 -17.11 20.30 -15.14
CA ASN A 199 -17.25 19.15 -16.05
C ASN A 199 -18.48 18.33 -15.68
N PRO A 200 -19.65 18.67 -16.23
CA PRO A 200 -20.90 17.98 -15.92
C PRO A 200 -20.84 16.51 -16.37
N PHE A 201 -21.32 15.62 -15.52
CA PHE A 201 -21.40 14.20 -15.77
C PHE A 201 -22.77 13.66 -15.37
N ASP A 202 -23.37 12.85 -16.25
CA ASP A 202 -24.57 12.06 -15.95
C ASP A 202 -24.26 10.57 -16.13
N LEU A 203 -24.92 9.72 -15.35
CA LEU A 203 -24.83 8.27 -15.55
C LEU A 203 -25.32 7.90 -16.95
N GLY A 204 -24.53 7.12 -17.66
CA GLY A 204 -24.79 6.75 -19.04
C GLY A 204 -24.12 7.67 -20.07
N ASP A 205 -23.43 8.74 -19.64
CA ASP A 205 -22.59 9.51 -20.56
C ASP A 205 -21.57 8.61 -21.25
N GLU A 206 -21.40 8.79 -22.55
CA GLU A 206 -20.38 8.09 -23.31
C GLU A 206 -19.03 8.74 -23.03
N MET A 207 -18.15 7.94 -22.45
CA MET A 207 -16.81 8.35 -22.02
C MET A 207 -15.76 7.63 -22.84
N GLU A 208 -14.68 8.33 -23.18
CA GLU A 208 -13.47 7.77 -23.79
C GLU A 208 -12.27 7.98 -22.86
N TYR A 209 -11.46 6.95 -22.73
CA TYR A 209 -10.27 6.94 -21.89
C TYR A 209 -9.05 6.54 -22.71
N VAL A 210 -7.98 7.31 -22.62
CA VAL A 210 -6.73 7.09 -23.36
C VAL A 210 -5.56 7.28 -22.39
N GLY A 211 -4.73 6.25 -22.24
CA GLY A 211 -3.54 6.29 -21.42
C GLY A 211 -2.28 6.63 -22.20
N PHE A 212 -1.34 7.27 -21.56
CA PHE A 212 -0.01 7.54 -22.10
C PHE A 212 1.04 7.00 -21.14
N THR A 213 2.09 6.44 -21.71
CA THR A 213 3.25 5.93 -20.98
C THR A 213 4.52 6.21 -21.79
N THR A 214 5.66 6.33 -21.11
CA THR A 214 6.96 6.46 -21.77
C THR A 214 7.69 5.12 -21.79
N ILE A 215 7.99 4.61 -22.97
CA ILE A 215 8.76 3.38 -23.17
C ILE A 215 10.00 3.73 -23.99
N ASN A 216 11.20 3.44 -23.45
CA ASN A 216 12.48 3.73 -24.10
C ASN A 216 12.66 5.20 -24.50
N GLY A 217 12.07 6.12 -23.74
CA GLY A 217 12.13 7.57 -24.02
C GLY A 217 11.10 8.08 -25.04
N GLU A 218 10.25 7.21 -25.58
CA GLU A 218 9.15 7.57 -26.49
C GLU A 218 7.82 7.48 -25.76
N THR A 219 6.95 8.48 -25.98
CA THR A 219 5.58 8.45 -25.46
C THR A 219 4.73 7.52 -26.31
N VAL A 220 4.11 6.56 -25.66
CA VAL A 220 3.23 5.55 -26.28
C VAL A 220 1.81 5.76 -25.78
N GLU A 221 0.85 5.68 -26.69
CA GLU A 221 -0.57 5.79 -26.45
C GLU A 221 -1.22 4.40 -26.31
N SER A 222 -2.17 4.26 -25.39
CA SER A 222 -2.96 3.03 -25.24
C SER A 222 -4.02 2.89 -26.35
N GLY A 223 -4.64 1.72 -26.45
CA GLY A 223 -5.94 1.62 -27.10
C GLY A 223 -6.97 2.53 -26.43
N HIS A 224 -7.90 3.06 -27.21
CA HIS A 224 -9.00 3.87 -26.70
C HIS A 224 -10.07 2.96 -26.09
N VAL A 225 -10.51 3.27 -24.87
CA VAL A 225 -11.62 2.58 -24.20
C VAL A 225 -12.82 3.51 -24.21
N THR A 226 -13.84 3.19 -25.02
CA THR A 226 -15.07 3.99 -25.14
C THR A 226 -16.23 3.18 -24.59
N GLN A 227 -16.96 3.74 -23.62
CA GLN A 227 -18.10 3.08 -22.98
C GLN A 227 -19.07 4.08 -22.33
N ALA A 228 -20.32 3.65 -22.15
CA ALA A 228 -21.28 4.38 -21.34
C ALA A 228 -20.95 4.17 -19.85
N GLN A 229 -20.67 5.26 -19.13
CA GLN A 229 -20.24 5.19 -17.74
C GLN A 229 -21.43 5.13 -16.78
N ASN A 230 -21.70 3.95 -16.22
CA ASN A 230 -22.87 3.70 -15.38
C ASN A 230 -22.55 3.52 -13.87
N GLY A 231 -21.28 3.52 -13.48
CA GLY A 231 -20.87 3.32 -12.09
C GLY A 231 -19.36 3.35 -11.91
N SER A 232 -18.94 3.14 -10.68
CA SER A 232 -17.52 3.08 -10.32
C SER A 232 -16.88 1.78 -10.81
N GLU A 233 -15.72 1.90 -11.46
CA GLU A 233 -14.99 0.74 -11.98
C GLU A 233 -13.51 1.03 -12.19
N THR A 234 -12.74 -0.02 -12.50
CA THR A 234 -11.35 0.09 -12.95
C THR A 234 -11.29 0.01 -14.48
N ILE A 235 -10.75 1.07 -15.09
CA ILE A 235 -10.52 1.16 -16.52
C ILE A 235 -9.14 0.61 -16.84
N ILE A 236 -9.07 -0.44 -17.66
CA ILE A 236 -7.82 -1.05 -18.09
C ILE A 236 -7.43 -0.45 -19.45
N LEU A 237 -6.30 0.25 -19.49
CA LEU A 237 -5.75 0.88 -20.69
C LEU A 237 -4.66 -0.03 -21.26
N THR A 238 -4.90 -0.59 -22.46
CA THR A 238 -4.01 -1.59 -23.06
C THR A 238 -3.08 -0.93 -24.08
N PHE A 239 -1.78 -1.14 -23.90
CA PHE A 239 -0.75 -0.68 -24.82
C PHE A 239 -0.38 -1.78 -25.81
N ALA A 240 -0.32 -1.45 -27.09
CA ALA A 240 0.00 -2.40 -28.15
C ALA A 240 1.48 -2.85 -28.18
N VAL A 241 2.29 -2.28 -27.31
CA VAL A 241 3.72 -2.59 -27.17
C VAL A 241 3.91 -3.46 -25.94
N SER A 242 4.72 -4.49 -26.06
CA SER A 242 5.31 -5.13 -24.89
C SER A 242 6.35 -4.17 -24.33
N GLN A 243 6.29 -3.85 -23.04
CA GLN A 243 7.46 -3.27 -22.41
C GLN A 243 8.62 -4.25 -22.64
N GLY A 244 9.73 -3.74 -23.19
CA GLY A 244 10.98 -4.51 -23.16
C GLY A 244 11.27 -4.88 -21.71
N ASN A 245 12.11 -5.92 -21.52
CA ASN A 245 12.51 -6.32 -20.16
C ASN A 245 12.93 -5.07 -19.35
N THR A 246 12.13 -4.71 -18.34
CA THR A 246 12.37 -3.56 -17.44
C THR A 246 13.16 -3.97 -16.20
N ASP A 247 13.56 -5.23 -16.11
CA ASP A 247 14.31 -5.74 -14.98
C ASP A 247 15.61 -4.95 -14.79
N GLY A 248 15.91 -4.67 -13.55
CA GLY A 248 17.09 -3.87 -13.19
C GLY A 248 16.89 -2.36 -13.33
N MET A 249 15.83 -1.90 -13.99
CA MET A 249 15.50 -0.48 -14.12
C MET A 249 14.87 0.05 -12.82
N PRO A 250 14.99 1.35 -12.54
CA PRO A 250 14.19 1.96 -11.48
C PRO A 250 12.69 1.78 -11.72
N CYS A 251 11.93 1.65 -10.64
CA CYS A 251 10.48 1.53 -10.76
C CYS A 251 9.85 2.76 -11.41
N PRO A 252 8.97 2.58 -12.40
CA PRO A 252 8.31 3.70 -13.06
C PRO A 252 7.56 4.60 -12.06
N GLY A 253 7.74 5.91 -12.21
CA GLY A 253 7.14 6.91 -11.35
C GLY A 253 7.65 6.94 -9.90
N THR A 254 8.54 6.01 -9.49
CA THR A 254 9.10 5.94 -8.14
C THR A 254 10.54 5.42 -8.18
N PRO A 255 11.47 6.14 -8.84
CA PRO A 255 12.87 5.71 -8.96
C PRO A 255 13.58 5.64 -7.62
N THR A 256 13.09 6.39 -6.65
CA THR A 256 13.57 6.39 -5.25
C THR A 256 12.40 6.47 -4.30
N LEU A 257 12.61 6.04 -3.05
CA LEU A 257 11.70 6.26 -1.94
C LEU A 257 12.48 6.77 -0.73
N THR A 258 11.78 7.42 0.19
CA THR A 258 12.38 7.99 1.40
C THR A 258 11.65 7.44 2.63
N ASP A 259 12.38 6.98 3.63
CA ASP A 259 11.80 6.55 4.89
C ASP A 259 11.54 7.74 5.84
N ILE A 260 10.92 7.45 6.98
CA ILE A 260 10.56 8.46 7.99
C ILE A 260 11.78 9.19 8.60
N ASP A 261 12.97 8.59 8.54
CA ASP A 261 14.22 9.19 9.03
C ASP A 261 14.93 10.02 7.94
N GLY A 262 14.35 10.09 6.73
CA GLY A 262 14.92 10.82 5.60
C GLY A 262 15.99 10.04 4.82
N ASN A 263 16.11 8.73 5.05
CA ASN A 263 16.98 7.89 4.23
C ASN A 263 16.36 7.65 2.87
N VAL A 264 17.14 7.87 1.82
CA VAL A 264 16.75 7.64 0.43
C VAL A 264 17.24 6.28 -0.03
N TYR A 265 16.37 5.53 -0.73
CA TYR A 265 16.64 4.22 -1.31
C TYR A 265 16.28 4.25 -2.79
N ASN A 266 17.07 3.57 -3.62
CA ASN A 266 16.72 3.32 -5.01
C ASN A 266 15.70 2.18 -5.09
N THR A 267 15.00 2.13 -6.21
CA THR A 267 14.04 1.06 -6.52
C THR A 267 14.52 0.23 -7.70
N VAL A 268 13.96 -0.95 -7.83
CA VAL A 268 14.24 -1.85 -8.94
C VAL A 268 13.00 -2.62 -9.34
N MET A 269 12.66 -2.59 -10.63
CA MET A 269 11.66 -3.48 -11.22
C MET A 269 12.27 -4.85 -11.45
N ILE A 270 11.53 -5.91 -11.07
CA ILE A 270 11.84 -7.29 -11.39
C ILE A 270 10.51 -7.97 -11.72
N GLY A 271 10.31 -8.31 -12.97
CA GLY A 271 9.01 -8.72 -13.47
C GLY A 271 7.96 -7.64 -13.26
N THR A 272 6.92 -7.95 -12.50
CA THR A 272 5.83 -7.03 -12.15
C THR A 272 5.97 -6.42 -10.77
N GLN A 273 7.05 -6.72 -10.05
CA GLN A 273 7.24 -6.25 -8.68
C GLN A 273 8.27 -5.12 -8.63
N CYS A 274 7.92 -4.07 -7.88
CA CYS A 274 8.81 -2.98 -7.56
C CYS A 274 9.41 -3.17 -6.17
N TRP A 275 10.72 -3.39 -6.09
CA TRP A 275 11.44 -3.66 -4.86
C TRP A 275 12.36 -2.50 -4.46
N MET A 276 12.61 -2.37 -3.16
CA MET A 276 13.77 -1.60 -2.69
C MET A 276 15.06 -2.26 -3.16
N LYS A 277 16.00 -1.44 -3.64
CA LYS A 277 17.32 -1.91 -4.09
C LYS A 277 18.32 -2.05 -2.94
N GLU A 278 18.15 -1.28 -1.86
CA GLU A 278 18.97 -1.34 -0.66
C GLU A 278 18.19 -1.89 0.52
N ASN A 279 18.91 -2.43 1.51
CA ASN A 279 18.33 -2.86 2.78
C ASN A 279 17.89 -1.65 3.60
N LEU A 280 16.77 -1.76 4.28
CA LEU A 280 16.20 -0.71 5.12
C LEU A 280 17.18 -0.31 6.26
N ARG A 281 17.25 1.00 6.58
CA ARG A 281 18.09 1.52 7.64
C ARG A 281 17.38 2.54 8.55
N THR A 282 16.04 2.42 8.64
CA THR A 282 15.23 3.26 9.55
C THR A 282 15.53 2.94 11.02
N ILE A 283 15.50 3.96 11.86
CA ILE A 283 15.69 3.85 13.31
C ILE A 283 14.48 4.32 14.11
N ALA A 284 13.51 4.94 13.45
CA ALA A 284 12.35 5.53 14.08
C ALA A 284 11.56 4.51 14.92
N ASN A 285 11.45 4.79 16.23
CA ASN A 285 10.77 3.95 17.21
C ASN A 285 11.31 2.52 17.38
N ILE A 286 12.54 2.25 16.91
CA ILE A 286 13.16 0.94 17.01
C ILE A 286 14.47 1.07 17.80
N PRO A 287 14.52 0.62 19.08
CA PRO A 287 15.71 0.67 19.91
C PRO A 287 16.88 -0.12 19.32
N SER A 288 18.12 0.32 19.60
CA SER A 288 19.31 -0.48 19.30
C SER A 288 19.40 -1.67 20.24
N GLY A 289 19.63 -2.85 19.67
CA GLY A 289 19.87 -4.09 20.38
C GLY A 289 21.35 -4.50 20.41
N ASP A 290 22.27 -3.64 19.96
CA ASP A 290 23.70 -3.98 19.81
C ASP A 290 24.37 -4.40 21.13
N THR A 291 23.89 -3.88 22.25
CA THR A 291 24.39 -4.23 23.60
C THR A 291 23.50 -5.23 24.32
N HIS A 292 22.47 -5.73 23.65
CA HIS A 292 21.53 -6.66 24.25
C HIS A 292 22.16 -8.06 24.30
N THR A 293 22.53 -8.49 25.50
CA THR A 293 22.97 -9.87 25.72
C THR A 293 21.72 -10.74 25.76
N LEU A 294 21.47 -11.46 24.69
CA LEU A 294 20.46 -12.49 24.67
C LEU A 294 20.85 -13.57 25.68
N ASP A 295 19.96 -13.90 26.60
CA ASP A 295 20.17 -14.96 27.59
C ASP A 295 20.50 -16.28 26.88
N ASP A 296 21.59 -16.95 27.26
CA ASP A 296 22.10 -18.18 26.66
C ASP A 296 21.07 -19.33 26.64
N ASN A 297 19.99 -19.23 27.44
CA ASN A 297 18.98 -20.27 27.58
C ASN A 297 17.73 -20.04 26.73
N HIS A 298 17.61 -18.93 26.00
CA HIS A 298 16.46 -18.60 25.11
C HIS A 298 15.07 -18.72 25.75
N THR A 299 15.01 -18.76 27.07
CA THR A 299 13.79 -19.04 27.85
C THR A 299 13.08 -17.79 28.33
N SER A 300 13.75 -16.63 28.33
CA SER A 300 13.11 -15.39 28.76
C SER A 300 12.26 -14.81 27.62
N ALA A 301 10.95 -14.92 27.76
CA ALA A 301 9.99 -14.31 26.85
C ALA A 301 10.05 -12.77 26.87
N VAL A 302 10.70 -12.19 27.88
CA VAL A 302 10.73 -10.75 28.15
C VAL A 302 11.69 -10.01 27.23
N ASP A 303 12.82 -10.63 26.85
CA ASP A 303 13.88 -9.96 26.08
C ASP A 303 13.61 -9.90 24.56
N TYR A 304 12.57 -10.59 24.09
CA TYR A 304 12.29 -10.77 22.65
C TYR A 304 10.98 -10.13 22.18
N ALA A 305 10.19 -9.64 23.11
CA ALA A 305 8.88 -9.05 22.79
C ALA A 305 9.00 -7.62 22.22
N GLY A 306 10.15 -6.97 22.43
CA GLY A 306 10.41 -5.63 21.92
C GLY A 306 10.81 -5.62 20.44
N PRO A 307 10.58 -4.49 19.74
CA PRO A 307 11.16 -4.25 18.43
C PRO A 307 12.64 -3.87 18.61
N TRP A 308 13.54 -4.63 17.98
CA TRP A 308 14.98 -4.38 18.03
C TRP A 308 15.60 -4.24 16.65
N ARG A 309 16.59 -3.35 16.54
CA ARG A 309 17.50 -3.26 15.41
C ARG A 309 18.94 -3.49 15.86
N TYR A 310 19.75 -4.03 14.96
CA TYR A 310 21.14 -4.35 15.23
C TYR A 310 22.04 -3.81 14.12
N THR A 311 23.21 -3.33 14.48
CA THR A 311 24.22 -2.81 13.57
C THR A 311 24.99 -3.97 12.93
N PRO A 312 25.05 -4.13 11.60
CA PRO A 312 25.72 -5.25 10.97
C PRO A 312 27.16 -5.40 11.42
N ASN A 313 27.51 -6.60 11.90
CA ASN A 313 28.82 -6.94 12.45
C ASN A 313 29.30 -6.00 13.59
N ASN A 314 28.35 -5.39 14.31
CA ASN A 314 28.59 -4.42 15.39
C ASN A 314 29.48 -3.23 14.96
N ASP A 315 29.44 -2.85 13.69
CA ASP A 315 30.20 -1.71 13.16
C ASP A 315 29.27 -0.70 12.49
N PRO A 316 29.11 0.52 13.05
CA PRO A 316 28.27 1.56 12.48
C PRO A 316 28.64 1.96 11.04
N ALA A 317 29.88 1.77 10.62
CA ALA A 317 30.32 2.04 9.26
C ALA A 317 29.61 1.14 8.22
N ASN A 318 29.12 -0.02 8.66
CA ASN A 318 28.43 -0.97 7.79
C ASN A 318 26.99 -0.53 7.45
N VAL A 319 26.35 0.32 8.27
CA VAL A 319 24.94 0.66 8.13
C VAL A 319 24.63 1.31 6.78
N ALA A 320 25.48 2.20 6.31
CA ALA A 320 25.26 2.88 5.04
C ALA A 320 25.21 1.92 3.84
N ALA A 321 25.99 0.83 3.88
CA ALA A 321 26.12 -0.14 2.80
C ALA A 321 25.17 -1.34 2.95
N TYR A 322 24.89 -1.77 4.17
CA TYR A 322 24.20 -3.03 4.44
C TYR A 322 22.83 -2.87 5.12
N GLY A 323 22.43 -1.63 5.50
CA GLY A 323 21.23 -1.38 6.28
C GLY A 323 21.36 -1.85 7.73
N TYR A 324 20.27 -1.84 8.49
CA TYR A 324 20.20 -2.48 9.80
C TYR A 324 19.66 -3.91 9.69
N LEU A 325 19.93 -4.71 10.71
CA LEU A 325 19.26 -5.98 10.94
C LEU A 325 18.12 -5.74 11.95
N TYR A 326 16.96 -6.32 11.72
CA TYR A 326 15.77 -6.14 12.58
C TYR A 326 15.24 -7.50 13.01
N ASN A 327 14.78 -7.61 14.26
CA ASN A 327 14.00 -8.77 14.64
C ASN A 327 12.58 -8.68 14.04
N TRP A 328 11.89 -9.80 13.96
CA TRP A 328 10.59 -9.86 13.26
C TRP A 328 9.53 -8.94 13.87
N ASN A 329 9.55 -8.73 15.20
CA ASN A 329 8.62 -7.80 15.87
C ASN A 329 8.85 -6.34 15.43
N ALA A 330 10.10 -5.95 15.20
CA ALA A 330 10.42 -4.63 14.64
C ALA A 330 9.89 -4.53 13.20
N VAL A 331 10.07 -5.58 12.39
CA VAL A 331 9.62 -5.61 10.99
C VAL A 331 8.12 -5.46 10.90
N MET A 332 7.37 -6.19 11.71
CA MET A 332 5.90 -6.17 11.69
C MET A 332 5.30 -4.91 12.31
N ASN A 333 6.01 -4.25 13.22
CA ASN A 333 5.56 -3.02 13.89
C ASN A 333 4.12 -3.12 14.43
N GLY A 334 3.79 -4.27 15.00
CA GLY A 334 2.46 -4.55 15.58
C GLY A 334 1.37 -4.93 14.56
N ALA A 335 1.73 -5.11 13.29
CA ALA A 335 0.79 -5.61 12.28
C ALA A 335 0.60 -7.13 12.41
N GLU A 336 -0.57 -7.63 12.00
CA GLU A 336 -0.85 -9.06 11.91
C GLU A 336 -0.07 -9.69 10.73
N PRO A 337 0.35 -10.97 10.86
CA PRO A 337 1.02 -11.69 9.78
C PRO A 337 0.15 -11.83 8.53
N SER A 338 0.81 -11.93 7.36
CA SER A 338 0.13 -12.13 6.09
C SER A 338 0.92 -13.03 5.16
N THR A 339 0.21 -13.93 4.47
CA THR A 339 0.72 -14.71 3.34
C THR A 339 0.13 -14.25 2.01
N ALA A 340 -0.73 -13.22 2.03
CA ALA A 340 -1.36 -12.70 0.82
C ALA A 340 -0.34 -12.10 -0.15
N ASN A 341 -0.74 -11.93 -1.39
CA ASN A 341 0.01 -11.25 -2.44
C ASN A 341 -0.92 -10.21 -3.11
N PRO A 342 -0.70 -8.91 -2.91
CA PRO A 342 0.27 -8.30 -1.98
C PRO A 342 -0.05 -8.59 -0.50
N SER A 343 0.98 -8.49 0.36
CA SER A 343 0.82 -8.82 1.79
C SER A 343 -0.13 -7.86 2.52
N GLY A 344 -0.15 -6.61 2.10
CA GLY A 344 -0.89 -5.54 2.77
C GLY A 344 -0.34 -5.15 4.15
N VAL A 345 0.83 -5.65 4.52
CA VAL A 345 1.48 -5.38 5.81
C VAL A 345 2.49 -4.26 5.66
N GLN A 346 2.13 -3.04 5.98
CA GLN A 346 3.09 -1.94 5.95
C GLN A 346 4.29 -2.22 6.88
N GLY A 347 4.07 -2.67 8.11
CA GLY A 347 5.15 -2.90 9.08
C GLY A 347 6.02 -1.66 9.28
N ILE A 348 7.36 -1.84 9.17
CA ILE A 348 8.33 -0.72 9.22
C ILE A 348 8.63 -0.10 7.85
N CYS A 349 7.96 -0.56 6.79
CA CYS A 349 8.15 -0.02 5.45
C CYS A 349 7.62 1.42 5.34
N PRO A 350 8.20 2.25 4.48
CA PRO A 350 7.65 3.57 4.15
C PRO A 350 6.23 3.48 3.62
N TYR A 351 5.50 4.59 3.70
CA TYR A 351 4.13 4.65 3.19
C TYR A 351 4.07 4.32 1.68
N GLY A 352 3.05 3.54 1.28
CA GLY A 352 2.91 3.02 -0.10
C GLY A 352 3.82 1.83 -0.40
N TRP A 353 4.46 1.28 0.66
CA TRP A 353 5.31 0.11 0.60
C TRP A 353 4.96 -0.84 1.74
N HIS A 354 5.18 -2.11 1.55
CA HIS A 354 4.86 -3.14 2.53
C HIS A 354 6.01 -4.16 2.69
N VAL A 355 5.98 -4.87 3.80
CA VAL A 355 6.84 -6.02 4.06
C VAL A 355 6.37 -7.16 3.17
N PRO A 356 7.22 -7.72 2.29
CA PRO A 356 6.81 -8.78 1.38
C PRO A 356 6.32 -10.01 2.13
N SER A 357 5.31 -10.68 1.61
CA SER A 357 4.93 -12.02 2.05
C SER A 357 5.85 -13.08 1.43
N GLY A 358 5.76 -14.31 1.96
CA GLY A 358 6.40 -15.47 1.32
C GLY A 358 5.90 -15.69 -0.11
N ASN A 359 4.62 -15.46 -0.38
CA ASN A 359 4.06 -15.61 -1.74
C ASN A 359 4.58 -14.57 -2.72
N GLU A 360 4.85 -13.34 -2.29
CA GLU A 360 5.48 -12.30 -3.12
C GLU A 360 6.93 -12.64 -3.42
N TRP A 361 7.63 -13.23 -2.46
CA TRP A 361 8.98 -13.74 -2.71
C TRP A 361 8.98 -14.91 -3.71
N ILE A 362 8.00 -15.83 -3.62
CA ILE A 362 7.83 -16.89 -4.61
C ILE A 362 7.61 -16.31 -6.00
N GLN A 363 6.73 -15.31 -6.12
CA GLN A 363 6.49 -14.65 -7.40
C GLN A 363 7.78 -14.10 -8.01
N LEU A 364 8.63 -13.43 -7.19
CA LEU A 364 9.95 -12.97 -7.61
C LEU A 364 10.84 -14.13 -8.05
N ALA A 365 10.94 -15.17 -7.22
CA ALA A 365 11.80 -16.32 -7.45
C ALA A 365 11.39 -17.10 -8.71
N ASP A 366 10.10 -17.33 -8.89
CA ASP A 366 9.55 -18.00 -10.07
C ASP A 366 9.78 -17.18 -11.33
N TYR A 367 9.57 -15.86 -11.26
CA TYR A 367 9.86 -15.00 -12.39
C TYR A 367 11.32 -15.08 -12.81
N VAL A 368 12.25 -14.84 -11.87
CA VAL A 368 13.71 -14.88 -12.13
C VAL A 368 14.14 -16.26 -12.61
N GLY A 369 13.61 -17.32 -11.99
CA GLY A 369 13.94 -18.70 -12.33
C GLY A 369 13.48 -19.15 -13.72
N ASN A 370 12.48 -18.47 -14.30
CA ASN A 370 11.98 -18.73 -15.63
C ASN A 370 12.68 -17.91 -16.73
N GLN A 371 13.59 -16.99 -16.38
CA GLN A 371 14.32 -16.19 -17.36
C GLN A 371 15.65 -16.86 -17.72
N ASN A 372 15.82 -17.20 -19.00
CA ASN A 372 17.07 -17.81 -19.50
C ASN A 372 18.29 -16.93 -19.28
N GLU A 373 18.11 -15.61 -19.33
CA GLU A 373 19.18 -14.60 -19.18
C GLU A 373 19.77 -14.55 -17.76
N TYR A 374 19.02 -15.03 -16.76
CA TYR A 374 19.47 -15.08 -15.37
C TYR A 374 20.08 -16.44 -15.01
N SER A 375 20.18 -17.34 -15.96
CA SER A 375 20.78 -18.64 -15.78
C SER A 375 22.29 -18.56 -15.53
N CYS A 376 22.82 -19.46 -14.73
CA CYS A 376 24.27 -19.60 -14.60
C CYS A 376 24.78 -20.60 -15.65
N ASN A 377 25.61 -20.11 -16.59
CA ASN A 377 26.17 -20.89 -17.68
C ASN A 377 25.13 -21.69 -18.51
N GLY A 378 23.95 -21.13 -18.73
CA GLY A 378 22.88 -21.75 -19.51
C GLY A 378 22.16 -22.91 -18.80
N ILE A 379 22.46 -23.15 -17.52
CA ILE A 379 21.68 -24.07 -16.70
C ILE A 379 20.47 -23.33 -16.18
N VAL A 380 19.32 -23.55 -16.80
CA VAL A 380 18.02 -23.00 -16.40
C VAL A 380 17.36 -24.02 -15.48
N PRO A 381 17.48 -23.89 -14.19
CA PRO A 381 16.48 -24.37 -13.28
C PRO A 381 16.02 -23.26 -12.37
N SER A 382 14.76 -23.25 -12.12
CA SER A 382 13.99 -22.32 -11.30
C SER A 382 14.54 -22.01 -9.89
N ILE A 383 15.61 -22.67 -9.48
CA ILE A 383 16.20 -22.56 -8.14
C ILE A 383 17.59 -21.91 -8.10
N PHE A 384 18.33 -21.80 -9.24
CA PHE A 384 19.71 -21.25 -9.27
C PHE A 384 19.72 -19.73 -9.46
N ILE A 385 18.89 -19.02 -8.73
CA ILE A 385 18.66 -17.57 -8.86
C ILE A 385 19.50 -16.71 -7.92
N ALA A 386 20.21 -17.33 -6.97
CA ALA A 386 20.93 -16.59 -5.92
C ALA A 386 21.93 -15.57 -6.50
N LYS A 387 22.64 -15.97 -7.53
CA LYS A 387 23.64 -15.14 -8.21
C LYS A 387 23.01 -13.95 -8.94
N ALA A 388 21.87 -14.16 -9.59
CA ALA A 388 21.15 -13.08 -10.29
C ALA A 388 20.62 -12.00 -9.33
N LEU A 389 20.34 -12.37 -8.07
CA LEU A 389 19.83 -11.47 -7.05
C LEU A 389 20.93 -10.81 -6.20
N ALA A 390 22.08 -11.45 -6.03
CA ALA A 390 23.16 -11.00 -5.16
C ALA A 390 23.90 -9.80 -5.76
N ASP A 391 24.31 -8.84 -4.92
CA ASP A 391 25.18 -7.74 -5.35
C ASP A 391 26.55 -8.28 -5.82
N SER A 392 27.22 -7.53 -6.69
CA SER A 392 28.59 -7.83 -7.15
C SER A 392 29.67 -7.50 -6.12
N VAL A 393 29.30 -6.94 -4.95
CA VAL A 393 30.23 -6.53 -3.91
C VAL A 393 29.80 -7.02 -2.52
N GLY A 394 30.78 -7.12 -1.63
CA GLY A 394 30.54 -7.40 -0.21
C GLY A 394 30.50 -8.90 0.14
N TRP A 395 30.48 -9.80 -0.82
CA TRP A 395 30.43 -11.24 -0.60
C TRP A 395 31.82 -11.85 -0.48
N ASP A 396 31.98 -12.77 0.49
CA ASP A 396 33.15 -13.60 0.61
C ASP A 396 33.28 -14.54 -0.60
N SER A 397 34.51 -14.84 -0.99
CA SER A 397 34.77 -15.71 -2.14
C SER A 397 34.32 -17.16 -1.88
N SER A 398 33.91 -17.84 -2.96
CA SER A 398 33.58 -19.25 -2.98
C SER A 398 34.17 -19.93 -4.23
N THR A 399 34.55 -21.19 -4.12
CA THR A 399 34.98 -22.02 -5.25
C THR A 399 33.84 -22.85 -5.84
N ASN A 400 32.66 -22.82 -5.20
CA ASN A 400 31.52 -23.61 -5.66
C ASN A 400 30.97 -23.05 -6.97
N PHE A 401 30.72 -23.94 -7.92
CA PHE A 401 30.20 -23.57 -9.23
C PHE A 401 28.86 -22.89 -9.11
N CYS A 402 28.68 -21.77 -9.81
CA CYS A 402 27.49 -20.92 -9.79
C CYS A 402 27.09 -20.35 -8.42
N ALA A 403 27.92 -20.53 -7.39
CA ALA A 403 27.67 -19.89 -6.10
C ALA A 403 27.84 -18.36 -6.19
N VAL A 404 27.17 -17.65 -5.30
CA VAL A 404 27.24 -16.18 -5.23
C VAL A 404 28.68 -15.68 -5.10
N GLY A 405 29.50 -16.31 -4.24
CA GLY A 405 30.90 -15.94 -4.04
C GLY A 405 31.86 -16.37 -5.17
N ASN A 406 31.35 -17.07 -6.18
CA ASN A 406 32.13 -17.50 -7.34
C ASN A 406 31.95 -16.48 -8.48
N ASP A 407 33.03 -15.79 -8.85
CA ASP A 407 33.00 -14.73 -9.85
C ASP A 407 31.92 -13.65 -9.57
N LEU A 408 32.22 -12.75 -8.67
CA LEU A 408 31.29 -11.69 -8.24
C LEU A 408 30.87 -10.76 -9.40
N SER A 409 31.68 -10.66 -10.46
CA SER A 409 31.39 -9.79 -11.60
C SER A 409 30.15 -10.23 -12.40
N SER A 410 29.77 -11.52 -12.28
CA SER A 410 28.58 -12.10 -12.92
C SER A 410 27.34 -12.11 -12.03
N ASN A 411 27.40 -11.49 -10.85
CA ASN A 411 26.23 -11.30 -10.00
C ASN A 411 25.33 -10.15 -10.49
N ASN A 412 24.13 -10.07 -9.89
CA ASN A 412 23.23 -8.93 -9.94
C ASN A 412 22.57 -8.68 -11.30
N ALA A 413 22.34 -9.71 -12.07
CA ALA A 413 21.70 -9.58 -13.38
C ALA A 413 20.28 -8.96 -13.28
N THR A 414 19.57 -9.16 -12.16
CA THR A 414 18.23 -8.57 -11.92
C THR A 414 18.28 -7.14 -11.39
N GLY A 415 19.43 -6.65 -10.95
CA GLY A 415 19.54 -5.36 -10.25
C GLY A 415 19.04 -5.38 -8.80
N PHE A 416 18.61 -6.51 -8.24
CA PHE A 416 18.12 -6.63 -6.86
C PHE A 416 19.19 -6.23 -5.83
N SER A 417 20.46 -6.49 -6.07
CA SER A 417 21.61 -6.07 -5.25
C SER A 417 21.54 -6.53 -3.78
N ALA A 418 21.24 -7.80 -3.55
CA ALA A 418 21.27 -8.38 -2.20
C ALA A 418 22.70 -8.29 -1.61
N ARG A 419 22.86 -7.60 -0.47
CA ARG A 419 24.13 -7.43 0.24
C ARG A 419 24.21 -8.30 1.49
N PRO A 420 25.35 -8.96 1.76
CA PRO A 420 25.51 -9.92 2.83
C PRO A 420 25.73 -9.24 4.19
N ALA A 421 24.69 -8.67 4.75
CA ALA A 421 24.71 -8.02 6.07
C ALA A 421 24.95 -9.00 7.22
N GLY A 422 24.93 -10.31 6.95
CA GLY A 422 24.91 -11.33 7.98
C GLY A 422 23.57 -11.39 8.70
N VAL A 423 23.59 -11.98 9.89
CA VAL A 423 22.47 -12.09 10.79
C VAL A 423 22.92 -11.80 12.23
N PHE A 424 22.00 -11.32 13.07
CA PHE A 424 22.21 -11.24 14.51
C PHE A 424 21.40 -12.33 15.19
N GLY A 425 22.05 -13.18 15.97
CA GLY A 425 21.37 -14.26 16.68
C GLY A 425 22.27 -15.43 16.95
N ASN A 426 21.67 -16.53 17.35
CA ASN A 426 22.38 -17.76 17.63
C ASN A 426 22.50 -18.61 16.36
N ASP A 427 23.71 -19.01 15.99
CA ASP A 427 23.84 -20.16 15.10
C ASP A 427 23.63 -21.44 15.95
N ALA A 428 22.98 -22.43 15.35
CA ALA A 428 22.62 -23.68 16.03
C ALA A 428 23.83 -24.47 16.59
N VAL A 429 25.06 -24.00 16.37
CA VAL A 429 26.30 -24.72 16.70
C VAL A 429 26.96 -24.18 17.97
N ASN A 430 26.87 -22.87 18.24
CA ASN A 430 27.70 -22.26 19.29
C ASN A 430 26.95 -21.56 20.43
N SER A 431 25.66 -21.68 20.56
CA SER A 431 24.84 -21.11 21.67
C SER A 431 25.10 -19.64 22.05
N ALA A 432 26.09 -18.98 21.47
CA ALA A 432 26.39 -17.57 21.71
C ALA A 432 25.57 -16.71 20.74
N VAL A 433 24.87 -15.71 21.30
CA VAL A 433 24.19 -14.72 20.49
C VAL A 433 25.20 -13.70 20.04
N THR A 434 25.42 -13.62 18.74
CA THR A 434 26.42 -12.74 18.15
C THR A 434 26.05 -12.38 16.72
N PHE A 435 26.84 -11.48 16.12
CA PHE A 435 26.78 -11.22 14.70
C PHE A 435 27.47 -12.38 13.97
N ASN A 436 26.75 -12.99 13.00
CA ASN A 436 27.21 -14.17 12.28
C ASN A 436 27.16 -13.92 10.78
N ASN A 437 28.10 -14.53 10.08
CA ASN A 437 28.07 -14.67 8.61
C ASN A 437 28.03 -13.32 7.85
N PHE A 438 28.60 -12.25 8.41
CA PHE A 438 28.84 -11.01 7.68
C PHE A 438 29.75 -11.30 6.47
N GLY A 439 29.40 -10.80 5.30
CA GLY A 439 30.06 -11.15 4.04
C GLY A 439 29.59 -12.48 3.43
N GLN A 440 28.84 -13.29 4.15
CA GLN A 440 28.47 -14.66 3.73
C GLN A 440 26.97 -14.85 3.52
N ILE A 441 26.12 -14.11 4.24
CA ILE A 441 24.69 -14.30 4.22
C ILE A 441 23.96 -12.95 4.01
N PHE A 442 23.04 -12.95 3.06
CA PHE A 442 21.91 -12.03 3.03
C PHE A 442 20.67 -12.76 3.56
N GLY A 443 20.09 -12.27 4.65
CA GLY A 443 18.83 -12.77 5.22
C GLY A 443 17.75 -11.72 5.14
N LEU A 444 16.56 -12.11 4.72
CA LEU A 444 15.38 -11.23 4.57
C LEU A 444 14.20 -11.78 5.34
N TRP A 445 13.57 -10.96 6.17
CA TRP A 445 12.29 -11.27 6.78
C TRP A 445 11.14 -11.10 5.78
N THR A 446 10.13 -11.96 5.92
CA THR A 446 8.83 -11.79 5.27
C THR A 446 7.75 -11.50 6.32
N SER A 447 6.58 -11.01 5.89
CA SER A 447 5.41 -10.82 6.75
C SER A 447 4.71 -12.13 7.13
N SER A 448 5.11 -13.24 6.55
CA SER A 448 4.48 -14.54 6.76
C SER A 448 4.97 -15.20 8.03
N GLU A 449 4.05 -15.67 8.84
CA GLU A 449 4.29 -16.37 10.08
C GLU A 449 4.12 -17.87 9.92
N PHE A 450 5.01 -18.66 10.52
CA PHE A 450 4.80 -20.10 10.65
C PHE A 450 4.02 -20.45 11.92
N ASN A 451 4.36 -19.81 13.04
CA ASN A 451 3.62 -19.89 14.31
C ASN A 451 4.04 -18.73 15.25
N SER A 452 3.56 -18.73 16.48
CA SER A 452 3.85 -17.65 17.45
C SER A 452 5.35 -17.43 17.74
N VAL A 453 6.22 -18.41 17.48
CA VAL A 453 7.67 -18.37 17.76
C VAL A 453 8.49 -18.13 16.50
N PHE A 454 8.03 -18.65 15.36
CA PHE A 454 8.79 -18.72 14.11
C PHE A 454 8.10 -17.95 12.99
N ALA A 455 8.89 -17.29 12.15
CA ALA A 455 8.44 -16.61 10.94
C ALA A 455 9.22 -17.11 9.70
N ASN A 456 8.67 -16.84 8.55
CA ASN A 456 9.25 -17.22 7.27
C ASN A 456 10.32 -16.20 6.86
N TRP A 457 11.36 -16.70 6.22
CA TRP A 457 12.54 -15.94 5.84
C TRP A 457 13.12 -16.42 4.52
N VAL A 458 13.99 -15.59 3.97
CA VAL A 458 14.75 -15.90 2.74
C VAL A 458 16.23 -15.73 3.03
N ILE A 459 17.06 -16.66 2.56
CA ILE A 459 18.52 -16.57 2.68
C ILE A 459 19.21 -16.83 1.34
N ILE A 460 20.16 -15.94 1.03
CA ILE A 460 21.18 -16.12 0.00
C ILE A 460 22.53 -16.31 0.71
N LYS A 461 23.30 -17.35 0.31
CA LYS A 461 24.64 -17.63 0.86
C LYS A 461 25.72 -17.51 -0.20
N ASN A 462 26.91 -17.03 0.21
CA ASN A 462 28.06 -16.92 -0.69
C ASN A 462 28.47 -18.26 -1.32
N THR A 463 28.24 -19.37 -0.62
CA THR A 463 28.62 -20.73 -1.07
C THR A 463 27.55 -21.43 -1.91
N ASN A 464 26.37 -20.81 -2.07
CA ASN A 464 25.22 -21.44 -2.73
C ASN A 464 24.89 -20.74 -4.05
N SER A 465 24.42 -21.53 -5.00
CA SER A 465 23.78 -21.06 -6.24
C SER A 465 22.27 -20.90 -6.09
N THR A 466 21.68 -21.53 -5.08
CA THR A 466 20.25 -21.53 -4.80
C THR A 466 19.92 -20.57 -3.68
N VAL A 467 18.72 -19.98 -3.74
CA VAL A 467 18.12 -19.30 -2.59
C VAL A 467 17.49 -20.37 -1.70
N THR A 468 17.80 -20.32 -0.41
CA THR A 468 17.07 -21.12 0.56
C THR A 468 15.85 -20.33 0.95
N ASP A 469 14.70 -20.84 0.55
CA ASP A 469 13.43 -20.21 0.81
C ASP A 469 12.71 -20.78 2.04
N TRP A 470 11.68 -20.13 2.41
CA TRP A 470 10.83 -20.24 3.58
C TRP A 470 10.09 -21.58 3.75
N ASN A 471 10.01 -22.43 2.69
CA ASN A 471 9.21 -23.66 2.73
C ASN A 471 9.84 -24.75 3.61
N TRP A 472 11.10 -24.60 4.01
CA TRP A 472 11.87 -25.65 4.65
C TRP A 472 12.56 -25.21 5.96
N GLY A 473 12.44 -23.93 6.37
CA GLY A 473 13.08 -23.41 7.56
C GLY A 473 12.21 -22.49 8.39
N THR A 474 12.04 -22.84 9.65
CA THR A 474 11.47 -21.95 10.66
C THR A 474 12.62 -21.29 11.38
N LEU A 475 12.68 -19.94 11.35
CA LEU A 475 13.62 -19.20 12.14
C LEU A 475 12.88 -18.44 13.23
N THR A 476 13.44 -18.43 14.41
CA THR A 476 12.85 -17.71 15.53
C THR A 476 12.77 -16.21 15.21
N LYS A 477 11.62 -15.61 15.49
CA LYS A 477 11.33 -14.18 15.33
C LYS A 477 12.33 -13.24 16.03
N LYS A 478 13.21 -13.79 16.86
CA LYS A 478 14.25 -13.12 17.62
C LYS A 478 15.46 -12.70 16.78
N ILE A 479 15.70 -13.40 15.68
CA ILE A 479 16.87 -13.19 14.82
C ILE A 479 16.80 -11.82 14.16
N GLY A 480 17.92 -11.11 14.13
CA GLY A 480 18.07 -9.88 13.34
C GLY A 480 18.42 -10.20 11.90
N MET A 481 17.58 -9.73 10.96
CA MET A 481 17.78 -9.86 9.52
C MET A 481 17.49 -8.55 8.79
N SER A 482 17.93 -8.45 7.56
CA SER A 482 17.63 -7.32 6.69
C SER A 482 16.12 -7.25 6.36
N VAL A 483 15.70 -6.07 5.92
CA VAL A 483 14.35 -5.81 5.40
C VAL A 483 14.46 -5.11 4.06
N ARG A 484 13.64 -5.52 3.12
CA ARG A 484 13.36 -4.82 1.86
C ARG A 484 11.87 -4.78 1.64
N CYS A 485 11.39 -3.63 1.28
CA CYS A 485 9.97 -3.43 1.05
C CYS A 485 9.63 -3.59 -0.42
N VAL A 486 8.38 -3.96 -0.68
CA VAL A 486 7.76 -4.03 -2.00
C VAL A 486 6.71 -2.92 -2.09
N ARG A 487 6.56 -2.31 -3.26
CA ARG A 487 5.55 -1.27 -3.50
C ARG A 487 4.15 -1.88 -3.57
N ASP A 488 3.18 -1.15 -3.01
CA ASP A 488 1.76 -1.50 -3.05
C ASP A 488 1.17 -1.45 -4.46
#